data_4329c617af099eff1342b657a4d0c0c2
#
_entry.id   4329c617af099eff1342b657a4d0c0c2
#
_cell.length_a   1.000
_cell.length_b   1.000
_cell.length_c   1.000
_cell.angle_alpha   90.00
_cell.angle_beta   90.00
_cell.angle_gamma   90.00
#
_symmetry.space_group_name_H-M   'P 1'
#
loop_
_entity.id
_entity.type
_entity.pdbx_description
1 polymer ?
#
loop_
_entity_poly.entity_id
_entity_poly.type
_entity_poly.pdbx_seq_one_letter_code
_entity_poly.pdbx_strand_id
1 'polypeptide(L)'
;MYKPLLLVVLSSSLAACAYNQKPVVDMTNVDQARYEQDFAYCQGYAEKVDKTEASKSDATKGAMTGALIGAAAGALEDGIGGAAVGAVAGSAVGAGAGALGGANDSTKTQALVLRKCLQNKGYTVYDLD
;
A
#
# COMPACT_ATOMS: atom_id res chain seq x y z
N MET A 1 -9.65 -31.40 -3.82
CA MET A 1 -10.26 -30.12 -3.43
C MET A 1 -9.25 -29.05 -3.00
N TYR A 2 -7.98 -29.35 -2.82
CA TYR A 2 -6.97 -28.36 -2.34
C TYR A 2 -6.22 -27.63 -3.48
N LYS A 3 -6.35 -28.06 -4.72
CA LYS A 3 -5.67 -27.44 -5.87
C LYS A 3 -6.02 -25.95 -6.12
N PRO A 4 -7.31 -25.52 -6.05
CA PRO A 4 -7.62 -24.10 -6.24
C PRO A 4 -7.16 -23.21 -5.07
N LEU A 5 -7.16 -23.76 -3.84
CA LEU A 5 -6.72 -23.01 -2.66
C LEU A 5 -5.22 -22.74 -2.69
N LEU A 6 -4.42 -23.69 -3.20
CA LEU A 6 -2.97 -23.57 -3.36
C LEU A 6 -2.58 -22.52 -4.42
N LEU A 7 -3.36 -22.41 -5.50
CA LEU A 7 -3.17 -21.39 -6.54
C LEU A 7 -3.46 -19.97 -6.02
N VAL A 8 -4.47 -19.81 -5.17
CA VAL A 8 -4.80 -18.49 -4.57
C VAL A 8 -3.73 -18.06 -3.58
N VAL A 9 -3.14 -18.97 -2.82
CA VAL A 9 -2.05 -18.65 -1.87
C VAL A 9 -0.75 -18.33 -2.61
N LEU A 10 -0.48 -18.97 -3.74
CA LEU A 10 0.74 -18.72 -4.53
C LEU A 10 0.69 -17.35 -5.25
N SER A 11 -0.50 -16.88 -5.64
CA SER A 11 -0.65 -15.60 -6.34
C SER A 11 -0.50 -14.38 -5.41
N SER A 12 -0.69 -14.54 -4.11
CA SER A 12 -0.57 -13.44 -3.14
C SER A 12 0.87 -13.09 -2.76
N SER A 13 1.85 -13.95 -3.05
CA SER A 13 3.25 -13.74 -2.67
C SER A 13 4.07 -12.88 -3.64
N LEU A 14 3.57 -12.58 -4.85
CA LEU A 14 4.30 -11.81 -5.85
C LEU A 14 4.16 -10.28 -5.71
N ALA A 15 3.24 -9.79 -4.90
CA ALA A 15 3.00 -8.35 -4.78
C ALA A 15 3.96 -7.62 -3.81
N ALA A 16 4.79 -8.34 -3.05
CA ALA A 16 5.57 -7.76 -1.97
C ALA A 16 6.90 -7.10 -2.38
N CYS A 17 7.36 -7.27 -3.63
CA CYS A 17 8.72 -6.86 -4.03
C CYS A 17 8.81 -5.53 -4.78
N ALA A 18 7.70 -4.84 -5.08
CA ALA A 18 7.68 -3.82 -6.13
C ALA A 18 8.04 -2.38 -5.68
N TYR A 19 8.24 -2.06 -4.39
CA TYR A 19 8.23 -0.66 -4.00
C TYR A 19 9.32 -0.18 -3.02
N ASN A 20 10.44 -0.88 -2.94
CA ASN A 20 11.56 -0.41 -2.11
C ASN A 20 12.70 0.16 -2.97
N GLN A 21 12.37 0.93 -4.02
CA GLN A 21 13.37 1.56 -4.87
C GLN A 21 13.98 2.76 -4.15
N LYS A 22 15.30 2.68 -3.93
CA LYS A 22 16.07 3.82 -3.46
C LYS A 22 15.96 4.95 -4.51
N PRO A 23 15.78 6.21 -4.09
CA PRO A 23 15.78 7.33 -5.03
C PRO A 23 17.13 7.42 -5.76
N VAL A 24 17.08 7.75 -7.03
CA VAL A 24 18.30 7.98 -7.82
C VAL A 24 18.81 9.38 -7.49
N VAL A 25 19.99 9.45 -6.92
CA VAL A 25 20.64 10.72 -6.53
C VAL A 25 21.89 10.92 -7.37
N ASP A 26 22.11 12.14 -7.82
CA ASP A 26 23.37 12.51 -8.47
C ASP A 26 24.51 12.50 -7.44
N MET A 27 25.44 11.57 -7.61
CA MET A 27 26.59 11.41 -6.74
C MET A 27 27.82 12.19 -7.21
N THR A 28 27.68 13.02 -8.26
CA THR A 28 28.79 13.84 -8.79
C THR A 28 29.18 14.88 -7.74
N ASN A 29 30.43 14.81 -7.26
CA ASN A 29 30.97 15.66 -6.19
C ASN A 29 30.29 15.53 -4.81
N VAL A 30 29.63 14.41 -4.54
CA VAL A 30 29.02 14.11 -3.23
C VAL A 30 29.92 13.16 -2.44
N ASP A 31 30.18 13.49 -1.17
CA ASP A 31 30.83 12.59 -0.24
C ASP A 31 29.87 11.44 0.11
N GLN A 32 30.29 10.21 -0.19
CA GLN A 32 29.44 9.04 0.00
C GLN A 32 29.13 8.78 1.48
N ALA A 33 30.08 8.98 2.38
CA ALA A 33 29.85 8.76 3.81
C ALA A 33 28.82 9.75 4.37
N ARG A 34 28.89 11.01 3.94
CA ARG A 34 27.92 12.03 4.29
C ARG A 34 26.54 11.73 3.70
N TYR A 35 26.49 11.28 2.45
CA TYR A 35 25.23 10.87 1.82
C TYR A 35 24.55 9.76 2.59
N GLU A 36 25.29 8.73 3.01
CA GLU A 36 24.70 7.60 3.77
C GLU A 36 24.10 8.03 5.11
N GLN A 37 24.77 8.96 5.81
CA GLN A 37 24.26 9.54 7.06
C GLN A 37 22.98 10.34 6.82
N ASP A 38 22.99 11.20 5.80
CA ASP A 38 21.85 12.03 5.44
C ASP A 38 20.67 11.18 4.90
N PHE A 39 20.99 10.12 4.17
CA PHE A 39 19.98 9.16 3.70
C PHE A 39 19.31 8.44 4.87
N ALA A 40 20.09 7.92 5.83
CA ALA A 40 19.55 7.25 7.02
C ALA A 40 18.68 8.22 7.85
N TYR A 41 19.10 9.46 8.00
CA TYR A 41 18.31 10.50 8.66
C TYR A 41 16.97 10.74 7.96
N CYS A 42 17.00 10.93 6.63
CA CYS A 42 15.81 11.18 5.84
C CYS A 42 14.88 9.96 5.78
N GLN A 43 15.44 8.75 5.80
CA GLN A 43 14.66 7.52 5.88
C GLN A 43 13.91 7.42 7.22
N GLY A 44 14.58 7.67 8.35
CA GLY A 44 13.93 7.70 9.66
C GLY A 44 12.84 8.78 9.76
N TYR A 45 12.98 9.87 9.00
CA TYR A 45 11.94 10.89 8.91
C TYR A 45 10.74 10.43 8.06
N ALA A 46 11.00 9.74 6.96
CA ALA A 46 9.95 9.18 6.09
C ALA A 46 9.17 8.04 6.79
N GLU A 47 9.83 7.26 7.64
CA GLU A 47 9.20 6.18 8.41
C GLU A 47 8.15 6.67 9.42
N LYS A 48 8.16 7.96 9.78
CA LYS A 48 7.11 8.57 10.61
C LYS A 48 5.75 8.65 9.90
N VAL A 49 5.71 8.46 8.59
CA VAL A 49 4.44 8.31 7.87
C VAL A 49 3.80 6.99 8.28
N ASP A 50 2.68 7.07 9.00
CA ASP A 50 2.01 5.89 9.57
C ASP A 50 1.27 5.09 8.49
N LYS A 51 1.89 3.99 8.08
CA LYS A 51 1.29 3.03 7.14
C LYS A 51 0.09 2.29 7.73
N THR A 52 0.11 2.08 9.04
CA THR A 52 -0.90 1.28 9.72
C THR A 52 -2.23 2.02 9.77
N GLU A 53 -2.19 3.33 10.05
CA GLU A 53 -3.39 4.14 10.13
C GLU A 53 -4.03 4.37 8.76
N ALA A 54 -3.25 4.67 7.74
CA ALA A 54 -3.74 4.76 6.36
C ALA A 54 -4.33 3.44 5.87
N SER A 55 -3.66 2.32 6.11
CA SER A 55 -4.14 0.99 5.75
C SER A 55 -5.45 0.62 6.44
N LYS A 56 -5.59 0.95 7.74
CA LYS A 56 -6.85 0.73 8.49
C LYS A 56 -8.00 1.60 7.97
N SER A 57 -7.75 2.87 7.69
CA SER A 57 -8.75 3.78 7.15
C SER A 57 -9.29 3.28 5.81
N ASP A 58 -8.41 2.88 4.92
CA ASP A 58 -8.79 2.44 3.58
C ASP A 58 -9.37 1.02 3.58
N ALA A 59 -8.94 0.14 4.49
CA ALA A 59 -9.59 -1.14 4.74
C ALA A 59 -11.04 -0.97 5.19
N THR A 60 -11.31 -0.01 6.09
CA THR A 60 -12.66 0.27 6.56
C THR A 60 -13.56 0.79 5.43
N LYS A 61 -13.06 1.73 4.63
CA LYS A 61 -13.78 2.25 3.46
C LYS A 61 -14.05 1.14 2.44
N GLY A 62 -13.05 0.32 2.16
CA GLY A 62 -13.17 -0.83 1.26
C GLY A 62 -14.18 -1.86 1.76
N ALA A 63 -14.16 -2.17 3.07
CA ALA A 63 -15.12 -3.07 3.69
C ALA A 63 -16.56 -2.58 3.55
N MET A 64 -16.80 -1.30 3.82
CA MET A 64 -18.14 -0.71 3.70
C MET A 64 -18.63 -0.73 2.25
N THR A 65 -17.79 -0.33 1.31
CA THR A 65 -18.13 -0.35 -0.12
C THR A 65 -18.38 -1.76 -0.62
N GLY A 66 -17.48 -2.70 -0.27
CA GLY A 66 -17.63 -4.11 -0.62
C GLY A 66 -18.87 -4.76 -0.01
N ALA A 67 -19.22 -4.42 1.24
CA ALA A 67 -20.44 -4.90 1.89
C ALA A 67 -21.71 -4.45 1.15
N LEU A 68 -21.77 -3.17 0.75
CA LEU A 68 -22.93 -2.63 0.03
C LEU A 68 -23.08 -3.28 -1.35
N ILE A 69 -22.02 -3.41 -2.10
CA ILE A 69 -22.03 -4.03 -3.44
C ILE A 69 -22.38 -5.52 -3.30
N GLY A 70 -21.74 -6.22 -2.36
CA GLY A 70 -22.00 -7.63 -2.11
C GLY A 70 -23.43 -7.91 -1.63
N ALA A 71 -23.97 -7.07 -0.74
CA ALA A 71 -25.35 -7.16 -0.30
C ALA A 71 -26.34 -6.98 -1.46
N ALA A 72 -26.13 -5.98 -2.31
CA ALA A 72 -26.96 -5.72 -3.47
C ALA A 72 -26.94 -6.89 -4.47
N ALA A 73 -25.77 -7.43 -4.78
CA ALA A 73 -25.62 -8.57 -5.67
C ALA A 73 -26.27 -9.84 -5.08
N GLY A 74 -26.01 -10.13 -3.80
CA GLY A 74 -26.59 -11.29 -3.13
C GLY A 74 -28.12 -11.22 -2.99
N ALA A 75 -28.67 -10.01 -2.78
CA ALA A 75 -30.11 -9.81 -2.72
C ALA A 75 -30.84 -10.15 -4.03
N LEU A 76 -30.18 -9.96 -5.16
CA LEU A 76 -30.75 -10.28 -6.47
C LEU A 76 -30.83 -11.79 -6.75
N GLU A 77 -29.97 -12.60 -6.10
CA GLU A 77 -29.95 -14.04 -6.29
C GLU A 77 -30.86 -14.79 -5.29
N ASP A 78 -30.70 -14.51 -3.98
CA ASP A 78 -31.38 -15.27 -2.91
C ASP A 78 -32.12 -14.36 -1.89
N GLY A 79 -32.46 -13.14 -2.29
CA GLY A 79 -33.20 -12.21 -1.42
C GLY A 79 -32.44 -11.82 -0.17
N ILE A 80 -33.11 -11.77 1.00
CA ILE A 80 -32.54 -11.32 2.27
C ILE A 80 -31.38 -12.23 2.74
N GLY A 81 -31.45 -13.53 2.49
CA GLY A 81 -30.40 -14.49 2.84
C GLY A 81 -29.16 -14.27 2.02
N GLY A 82 -29.32 -14.09 0.72
CA GLY A 82 -28.21 -13.76 -0.20
C GLY A 82 -27.58 -12.40 0.10
N ALA A 83 -28.37 -11.40 0.45
CA ALA A 83 -27.86 -10.09 0.86
C ALA A 83 -26.93 -10.18 2.07
N ALA A 84 -27.28 -10.97 3.09
CA ALA A 84 -26.45 -11.14 4.28
C ALA A 84 -25.10 -11.82 3.96
N VAL A 85 -25.15 -12.91 3.19
CA VAL A 85 -23.93 -13.64 2.78
C VAL A 85 -23.06 -12.76 1.86
N GLY A 86 -23.69 -12.06 0.91
CA GLY A 86 -23.00 -11.16 -0.01
C GLY A 86 -22.35 -9.98 0.72
N ALA A 87 -23.00 -9.41 1.74
CA ALA A 87 -22.42 -8.34 2.54
C ALA A 87 -21.15 -8.80 3.27
N VAL A 88 -21.17 -9.98 3.90
CA VAL A 88 -20.02 -10.52 4.63
C VAL A 88 -18.88 -10.83 3.67
N ALA A 89 -19.15 -11.50 2.55
CA ALA A 89 -18.11 -11.83 1.57
C ALA A 89 -17.54 -10.57 0.93
N GLY A 90 -18.41 -9.62 0.54
CA GLY A 90 -18.00 -8.36 -0.06
C GLY A 90 -17.17 -7.48 0.88
N SER A 91 -17.53 -7.46 2.19
CA SER A 91 -16.75 -6.69 3.17
C SER A 91 -15.35 -7.24 3.36
N ALA A 92 -15.18 -8.58 3.38
CA ALA A 92 -13.87 -9.20 3.54
C ALA A 92 -12.95 -8.91 2.34
N VAL A 93 -13.48 -9.02 1.12
CA VAL A 93 -12.73 -8.70 -0.12
C VAL A 93 -12.43 -7.21 -0.18
N GLY A 94 -13.40 -6.36 0.10
CA GLY A 94 -13.25 -4.90 0.08
C GLY A 94 -12.27 -4.40 1.13
N ALA A 95 -12.26 -4.98 2.34
CA ALA A 95 -11.28 -4.66 3.37
C ALA A 95 -9.85 -5.01 2.94
N GLY A 96 -9.67 -6.20 2.35
CA GLY A 96 -8.37 -6.62 1.84
C GLY A 96 -7.84 -5.70 0.74
N ALA A 97 -8.68 -5.38 -0.24
CA ALA A 97 -8.32 -4.46 -1.33
C ALA A 97 -8.01 -3.06 -0.81
N GLY A 98 -8.82 -2.53 0.12
CA GLY A 98 -8.61 -1.22 0.73
C GLY A 98 -7.31 -1.17 1.54
N ALA A 99 -7.02 -2.20 2.33
CA ALA A 99 -5.78 -2.27 3.11
C ALA A 99 -4.54 -2.25 2.21
N LEU A 100 -4.57 -2.97 1.10
CA LEU A 100 -3.47 -2.99 0.12
C LEU A 100 -3.31 -1.64 -0.56
N GLY A 101 -4.43 -0.98 -0.91
CA GLY A 101 -4.44 0.37 -1.48
C GLY A 101 -3.78 1.37 -0.54
N GLY A 102 -4.24 1.43 0.72
CA GLY A 102 -3.70 2.35 1.72
C GLY A 102 -2.22 2.12 2.02
N ALA A 103 -1.77 0.86 2.05
CA ALA A 103 -0.36 0.54 2.23
C ALA A 103 0.49 1.05 1.07
N ASN A 104 -0.01 0.93 -0.18
CA ASN A 104 0.69 1.43 -1.36
C ASN A 104 0.79 2.96 -1.35
N ASP A 105 -0.29 3.67 -1.03
CA ASP A 105 -0.31 5.13 -0.98
C ASP A 105 0.59 5.67 0.13
N SER A 106 0.63 5.02 1.29
CA SER A 106 1.57 5.35 2.36
C SER A 106 3.02 5.15 1.94
N THR A 107 3.31 4.09 1.18
CA THR A 107 4.66 3.84 0.64
C THR A 107 5.08 4.92 -0.35
N LYS A 108 4.18 5.37 -1.23
CA LYS A 108 4.43 6.52 -2.12
C LYS A 108 4.69 7.79 -1.33
N THR A 109 3.89 8.06 -0.30
CA THR A 109 4.08 9.23 0.57
C THR A 109 5.41 9.18 1.29
N GLN A 110 5.83 8.02 1.80
CA GLN A 110 7.16 7.85 2.41
C GLN A 110 8.28 8.12 1.41
N ALA A 111 8.16 7.63 0.18
CA ALA A 111 9.13 7.89 -0.87
C ALA A 111 9.22 9.39 -1.20
N LEU A 112 8.09 10.09 -1.28
CA LEU A 112 8.06 11.54 -1.48
C LEU A 112 8.72 12.31 -0.34
N VAL A 113 8.44 11.93 0.91
CA VAL A 113 9.05 12.55 2.10
C VAL A 113 10.57 12.35 2.10
N LEU A 114 11.03 11.14 1.80
CA LEU A 114 12.45 10.81 1.68
C LEU A 114 13.14 11.67 0.62
N ARG A 115 12.58 11.74 -0.60
CA ARG A 115 13.11 12.55 -1.70
C ARG A 115 13.16 14.03 -1.35
N LYS A 116 12.08 14.55 -0.78
CA LYS A 116 12.01 15.96 -0.37
C LYS A 116 13.03 16.31 0.71
N CYS A 117 13.23 15.41 1.67
CA CYS A 117 14.24 15.57 2.70
C CYS A 117 15.66 15.63 2.09
N LEU A 118 15.99 14.73 1.17
CA LEU A 118 17.28 14.72 0.48
C LEU A 118 17.48 15.98 -0.37
N GLN A 119 16.46 16.45 -1.09
CA GLN A 119 16.51 17.71 -1.83
C GLN A 119 16.77 18.90 -0.91
N ASN A 120 16.14 18.96 0.25
CA ASN A 120 16.35 20.02 1.25
C ASN A 120 17.77 20.00 1.83
N LYS A 121 18.45 18.84 1.81
CA LYS A 121 19.86 18.69 2.20
C LYS A 121 20.84 19.05 1.07
N GLY A 122 20.33 19.41 -0.11
CA GLY A 122 21.13 19.87 -1.24
C GLY A 122 21.49 18.78 -2.26
N TYR A 123 20.90 17.58 -2.15
CA TYR A 123 21.09 16.52 -3.13
C TYR A 123 20.19 16.70 -4.35
N THR A 124 20.72 16.47 -5.54
CA THR A 124 19.93 16.40 -6.76
C THR A 124 19.30 15.00 -6.86
N VAL A 125 18.00 14.93 -6.68
CA VAL A 125 17.24 13.67 -6.74
C VAL A 125 16.46 13.63 -8.04
N TYR A 126 16.67 12.60 -8.85
CA TYR A 126 15.94 12.38 -10.08
C TYR A 126 14.64 11.65 -9.78
N ASP A 127 13.51 12.24 -10.16
CA ASP A 127 12.21 11.59 -10.17
C ASP A 127 12.07 10.79 -11.46
N LEU A 128 11.93 9.49 -11.30
CA LEU A 128 11.49 8.62 -12.39
C LEU A 128 9.96 8.52 -12.26
N ASP A 129 9.25 9.41 -12.95
CA ASP A 129 7.80 9.31 -13.16
C ASP A 129 7.46 8.15 -14.09
#